data_d16ff772a2308cfd0ca25e58f0b89615
#
_entry.id   d16ff772a2308cfd0ca25e58f0b89615
#
_cell.length_a   1.000
_cell.length_b   1.000
_cell.length_c   1.000
_cell.angle_alpha   90.00
_cell.angle_beta   90.00
_cell.angle_gamma   90.00
#
_symmetry.space_group_name_H-M   'P 1'
#
loop_
_entity.id
_entity.type
_entity.pdbx_description
1 polymer ?
#
loop_
_entity_poly.entity_id
_entity_poly.type
_entity_poly.pdbx_seq_one_letter_code
_entity_poly.pdbx_strand_id
1 'polypeptide(L)'
;MKIKQTILAATLAAVSTSSFADQPYADHRVQAFLDALNSSGGKPMEQLSPQAARQVLVDAQKGAALPPADVSEKTIQVNGQPVRLNIVKPKGAKGTLPVFMFFHGGGWILGDFPTHERLVRDLVVGSGAAAVFVNYTPSPEAHFPVAINQAYAATRWVAEHGEEIGVDGSRLALAGNSVGGNMVAAVALQAKQNHTPAIRYEVMFWPVTDANFTTGSYNQFEQGYFLTRNMMKWFWDAYTTKESDRNNILASPLRATTEQLKGLPPTLIQTAELDVLRDEGEAFGRKLDAAGVDVTVTRYNGLIHDYGLLNALSTVPAVRTAILQASTELKTHLK
;
A
#
# COMPACT_ATOMS: atom_id res chain seq x y z
N MET A 1 40.60 -59.08 -42.21
CA MET A 1 39.65 -58.01 -42.64
C MET A 1 39.09 -57.41 -41.39
N LYS A 2 39.59 -56.22 -40.97
CA LYS A 2 39.18 -55.52 -39.74
C LYS A 2 38.17 -54.44 -40.09
N ILE A 3 36.94 -54.58 -39.61
CA ILE A 3 35.88 -53.62 -39.77
C ILE A 3 36.09 -52.56 -38.70
N LYS A 4 36.32 -51.30 -39.12
CA LYS A 4 36.35 -50.13 -38.24
C LYS A 4 34.90 -49.64 -38.04
N GLN A 5 34.39 -49.73 -36.82
CA GLN A 5 33.16 -49.04 -36.43
C GLN A 5 33.46 -47.61 -36.13
N THR A 6 32.89 -46.70 -36.91
CA THR A 6 32.93 -45.26 -36.68
C THR A 6 31.73 -44.92 -35.79
N ILE A 7 31.99 -44.53 -34.54
CA ILE A 7 31.00 -44.00 -33.61
C ILE A 7 30.76 -42.53 -33.96
N LEU A 8 29.56 -42.24 -34.47
CA LEU A 8 29.11 -40.87 -34.71
C LEU A 8 28.54 -40.34 -33.39
N ALA A 9 29.27 -39.45 -32.71
CA ALA A 9 28.79 -38.72 -31.53
C ALA A 9 27.84 -37.63 -31.96
N ALA A 10 26.55 -37.77 -31.76
CA ALA A 10 25.58 -36.74 -31.93
C ALA A 10 25.61 -35.81 -30.68
N THR A 11 26.20 -34.63 -30.82
CA THR A 11 26.10 -33.57 -29.82
C THR A 11 24.69 -32.97 -29.88
N LEU A 12 23.82 -33.32 -28.92
CA LEU A 12 22.56 -32.59 -28.69
C LEU A 12 22.93 -31.22 -28.09
N ALA A 13 22.85 -30.18 -28.88
CA ALA A 13 22.82 -28.82 -28.37
C ALA A 13 21.45 -28.60 -27.68
N ALA A 14 21.44 -28.60 -26.36
CA ALA A 14 20.28 -28.18 -25.60
C ALA A 14 20.07 -26.66 -25.83
N VAL A 15 19.17 -26.32 -26.75
CA VAL A 15 18.64 -24.96 -26.86
C VAL A 15 17.75 -24.78 -25.65
N SER A 16 18.25 -24.09 -24.62
CA SER A 16 17.40 -23.61 -23.52
C SER A 16 16.47 -22.54 -24.08
N THR A 17 15.29 -22.91 -24.47
CA THR A 17 14.20 -21.98 -24.69
C THR A 17 13.79 -21.47 -23.31
N SER A 18 14.29 -20.29 -22.90
CA SER A 18 13.70 -19.56 -21.78
C SER A 18 12.23 -19.36 -22.14
N SER A 19 11.33 -19.99 -21.39
CA SER A 19 9.90 -19.82 -21.61
C SER A 19 9.53 -18.38 -21.30
N PHE A 20 8.61 -17.76 -22.06
CA PHE A 20 8.05 -16.44 -21.74
C PHE A 20 7.49 -16.36 -20.32
N ALA A 21 7.22 -17.51 -19.67
CA ALA A 21 6.72 -17.60 -18.30
C ALA A 21 7.77 -17.27 -17.21
N ASP A 22 9.08 -17.32 -17.53
CA ASP A 22 10.15 -17.20 -16.53
C ASP A 22 10.75 -15.79 -16.44
N GLN A 23 10.38 -14.87 -17.33
CA GLN A 23 10.87 -13.50 -17.30
C GLN A 23 9.78 -12.56 -16.78
N PRO A 24 10.06 -11.77 -15.73
CA PRO A 24 9.16 -10.71 -15.30
C PRO A 24 8.95 -9.73 -16.46
N TYR A 25 7.69 -9.40 -16.77
CA TYR A 25 7.39 -8.43 -17.81
C TYR A 25 6.48 -7.34 -17.27
N ALA A 26 6.65 -6.09 -17.70
CA ALA A 26 5.69 -5.04 -17.41
C ALA A 26 4.54 -5.07 -18.44
N ASP A 27 3.29 -4.79 -18.01
CA ASP A 27 2.23 -4.43 -18.94
C ASP A 27 2.76 -3.33 -19.89
N HIS A 28 2.42 -3.38 -21.18
CA HIS A 28 2.99 -2.47 -22.18
C HIS A 28 2.78 -0.97 -21.85
N ARG A 29 1.71 -0.60 -21.12
CA ARG A 29 1.47 0.77 -20.67
C ARG A 29 2.30 1.13 -19.45
N VAL A 30 2.50 0.15 -18.56
CA VAL A 30 3.42 0.27 -17.43
C VAL A 30 4.85 0.41 -17.94
N GLN A 31 5.24 -0.37 -18.96
CA GLN A 31 6.56 -0.24 -19.59
C GLN A 31 6.76 1.14 -20.21
N ALA A 32 5.77 1.65 -20.96
CA ALA A 32 5.84 3.00 -21.52
C ALA A 32 5.98 4.08 -20.44
N PHE A 33 5.29 3.92 -19.30
CA PHE A 33 5.46 4.81 -18.14
C PHE A 33 6.87 4.73 -17.56
N LEU A 34 7.42 3.52 -17.38
CA LEU A 34 8.79 3.32 -16.87
C LEU A 34 9.85 3.88 -17.82
N ASP A 35 9.68 3.71 -19.13
CA ASP A 35 10.59 4.25 -20.15
C ASP A 35 10.62 5.78 -20.10
N ALA A 36 9.45 6.42 -19.99
CA ALA A 36 9.34 7.87 -19.85
C ALA A 36 9.98 8.36 -18.54
N LEU A 37 9.73 7.67 -17.43
CA LEU A 37 10.28 7.99 -16.12
C LEU A 37 11.81 7.87 -16.12
N ASN A 38 12.34 6.74 -16.58
CA ASN A 38 13.78 6.44 -16.55
C ASN A 38 14.58 7.30 -17.53
N SER A 39 13.95 7.81 -18.60
CA SER A 39 14.58 8.73 -19.57
C SER A 39 14.51 10.20 -19.18
N SER A 40 13.77 10.56 -18.11
CA SER A 40 13.54 11.96 -17.74
C SER A 40 14.79 12.71 -17.25
N GLY A 41 15.85 12.00 -16.86
CA GLY A 41 17.14 12.57 -16.45
C GLY A 41 17.12 13.36 -15.13
N GLY A 42 16.06 13.22 -14.33
CA GLY A 42 15.93 13.86 -13.02
C GLY A 42 16.89 13.28 -11.97
N LYS A 43 17.12 14.03 -10.89
CA LYS A 43 17.82 13.49 -9.72
C LYS A 43 16.97 12.39 -9.07
N PRO A 44 17.58 11.30 -8.58
CA PRO A 44 16.92 10.30 -7.76
C PRO A 44 16.16 10.96 -6.60
N MET A 45 14.98 10.45 -6.27
CA MET A 45 14.08 11.06 -5.27
C MET A 45 14.75 11.15 -3.89
N GLU A 46 15.53 10.15 -3.51
CA GLU A 46 16.27 10.10 -2.26
C GLU A 46 17.44 11.10 -2.17
N GLN A 47 17.75 11.79 -3.24
CA GLN A 47 18.75 12.89 -3.28
C GLN A 47 18.09 14.27 -3.23
N LEU A 48 16.78 14.33 -3.21
CA LEU A 48 16.02 15.57 -3.09
C LEU A 48 15.77 15.92 -1.62
N SER A 49 15.54 17.20 -1.35
CA SER A 49 14.95 17.57 -0.05
C SER A 49 13.54 16.97 0.09
N PRO A 50 13.05 16.70 1.31
CA PRO A 50 11.69 16.20 1.50
C PRO A 50 10.62 17.07 0.81
N GLN A 51 10.78 18.39 0.87
CA GLN A 51 9.87 19.33 0.21
C GLN A 51 9.89 19.18 -1.33
N ALA A 52 11.08 19.08 -1.93
CA ALA A 52 11.19 18.91 -3.38
C ALA A 52 10.64 17.55 -3.83
N ALA A 53 10.89 16.48 -3.06
CA ALA A 53 10.35 15.15 -3.32
C ALA A 53 8.81 15.12 -3.23
N ARG A 54 8.22 15.81 -2.25
CA ARG A 54 6.75 15.99 -2.16
C ARG A 54 6.19 16.66 -3.41
N GLN A 55 6.86 17.70 -3.90
CA GLN A 55 6.41 18.41 -5.11
C GLN A 55 6.45 17.50 -6.35
N VAL A 56 7.43 16.62 -6.48
CA VAL A 56 7.48 15.63 -7.58
C VAL A 56 6.23 14.76 -7.59
N LEU A 57 5.79 14.24 -6.43
CA LEU A 57 4.57 13.44 -6.36
C LEU A 57 3.32 14.27 -6.70
N VAL A 58 3.23 15.49 -6.17
CA VAL A 58 2.12 16.43 -6.49
C VAL A 58 2.03 16.66 -8.00
N ASP A 59 3.17 16.91 -8.65
CA ASP A 59 3.22 17.17 -10.09
C ASP A 59 2.85 15.93 -10.92
N ALA A 60 3.28 14.74 -10.49
CA ALA A 60 2.94 13.47 -11.14
C ALA A 60 1.45 13.13 -11.08
N GLN A 61 0.72 13.68 -10.11
CA GLN A 61 -0.71 13.40 -9.90
C GLN A 61 -1.65 14.50 -10.46
N LYS A 62 -1.11 15.53 -11.14
CA LYS A 62 -1.92 16.59 -11.75
C LYS A 62 -2.78 16.08 -12.91
N GLY A 63 -3.95 16.72 -13.08
CA GLY A 63 -4.79 16.53 -14.27
C GLY A 63 -5.60 15.25 -14.33
N ALA A 64 -5.66 14.47 -13.24
CA ALA A 64 -6.51 13.29 -13.20
C ALA A 64 -8.00 13.64 -13.19
N ALA A 65 -8.79 12.89 -13.94
CA ALA A 65 -10.25 12.92 -13.81
C ALA A 65 -10.64 12.28 -12.47
N LEU A 66 -11.31 13.04 -11.62
CA LEU A 66 -11.75 12.57 -10.31
C LEU A 66 -13.16 11.97 -10.38
N PRO A 67 -13.39 10.75 -9.86
CA PRO A 67 -14.73 10.22 -9.68
C PRO A 67 -15.62 11.14 -8.83
N PRO A 68 -16.94 11.24 -9.12
CA PRO A 68 -17.82 12.15 -8.42
C PRO A 68 -17.97 11.74 -6.94
N ALA A 69 -17.60 12.63 -6.04
CA ALA A 69 -17.74 12.44 -4.60
C ALA A 69 -17.94 13.79 -3.90
N ASP A 70 -18.53 13.78 -2.71
CA ASP A 70 -18.59 14.93 -1.83
C ASP A 70 -17.43 14.87 -0.83
N VAL A 71 -16.68 15.96 -0.69
CA VAL A 71 -15.52 16.05 0.19
C VAL A 71 -15.76 17.14 1.24
N SER A 72 -15.47 16.83 2.49
CA SER A 72 -15.48 17.77 3.61
C SER A 72 -14.27 17.52 4.51
N GLU A 73 -14.02 18.43 5.43
CA GLU A 73 -12.90 18.35 6.37
C GLU A 73 -13.35 18.42 7.82
N LYS A 74 -12.63 17.72 8.68
CA LYS A 74 -12.74 17.80 10.15
C LYS A 74 -11.35 17.83 10.74
N THR A 75 -11.11 18.67 11.72
CA THR A 75 -9.88 18.64 12.52
C THR A 75 -10.21 18.09 13.89
N ILE A 76 -9.42 17.10 14.31
CA ILE A 76 -9.47 16.51 15.64
C ILE A 76 -8.19 16.83 16.42
N GLN A 77 -8.23 16.70 17.74
CA GLN A 77 -7.05 16.87 18.58
C GLN A 77 -6.51 15.51 19.01
N VAL A 78 -5.24 15.26 18.72
CA VAL A 78 -4.52 14.06 19.14
C VAL A 78 -3.31 14.48 19.96
N ASN A 79 -3.33 14.18 21.25
CA ASN A 79 -2.28 14.60 22.20
C ASN A 79 -1.95 16.11 22.11
N GLY A 80 -2.98 16.94 21.97
CA GLY A 80 -2.83 18.39 21.85
C GLY A 80 -2.35 18.91 20.49
N GLN A 81 -2.19 18.03 19.51
CA GLN A 81 -1.83 18.38 18.13
C GLN A 81 -3.03 18.23 17.19
N PRO A 82 -3.27 19.18 16.29
CA PRO A 82 -4.34 19.06 15.31
C PRO A 82 -4.01 17.99 14.26
N VAL A 83 -4.95 17.10 14.00
CA VAL A 83 -4.91 16.14 12.89
C VAL A 83 -6.11 16.42 11.99
N ARG A 84 -5.84 16.76 10.73
CA ARG A 84 -6.88 17.02 9.74
C ARG A 84 -7.32 15.71 9.10
N LEU A 85 -8.63 15.55 8.98
CA LEU A 85 -9.30 14.43 8.32
C LEU A 85 -10.03 14.98 7.08
N ASN A 86 -9.84 14.33 5.91
CA ASN A 86 -10.71 14.56 4.76
C ASN A 86 -11.77 13.44 4.71
N ILE A 87 -13.03 13.82 4.72
CA ILE A 87 -14.16 12.90 4.65
C ILE A 87 -14.67 12.89 3.22
N VAL A 88 -14.60 11.72 2.57
CA VAL A 88 -15.03 11.54 1.18
C VAL A 88 -16.25 10.62 1.17
N LYS A 89 -17.35 11.09 0.57
CA LYS A 89 -18.62 10.34 0.47
C LYS A 89 -19.04 10.17 -0.98
N PRO A 90 -19.78 9.11 -1.32
CA PRO A 90 -20.41 9.03 -2.63
C PRO A 90 -21.25 10.27 -2.91
N LYS A 91 -21.21 10.78 -4.13
CA LYS A 91 -21.90 12.02 -4.52
C LYS A 91 -23.38 11.98 -4.19
N GLY A 92 -23.84 12.95 -3.40
CA GLY A 92 -25.25 13.07 -3.00
C GLY A 92 -25.75 11.99 -2.04
N ALA A 93 -24.85 11.20 -1.44
CA ALA A 93 -25.24 10.16 -0.47
C ALA A 93 -25.98 10.79 0.73
N LYS A 94 -27.02 10.10 1.17
CA LYS A 94 -27.85 10.51 2.33
C LYS A 94 -27.77 9.46 3.44
N GLY A 95 -27.99 9.91 4.68
CA GLY A 95 -27.95 9.04 5.84
C GLY A 95 -26.54 8.73 6.33
N THR A 96 -26.46 7.81 7.27
CA THR A 96 -25.20 7.39 7.90
C THR A 96 -24.59 6.25 7.10
N LEU A 97 -23.35 6.43 6.63
CA LEU A 97 -22.65 5.50 5.76
C LEU A 97 -21.68 4.61 6.55
N PRO A 98 -21.45 3.35 6.13
CA PRO A 98 -20.30 2.62 6.59
C PRO A 98 -19.02 3.36 6.21
N VAL A 99 -17.93 3.09 6.91
CA VAL A 99 -16.70 3.89 6.76
C VAL A 99 -15.46 3.03 6.67
N PHE A 100 -14.49 3.47 5.88
CA PHE A 100 -13.12 2.99 5.99
C PHE A 100 -12.17 4.15 6.27
N MET A 101 -11.24 3.93 7.18
CA MET A 101 -10.09 4.82 7.36
C MET A 101 -9.14 4.61 6.19
N PHE A 102 -8.54 5.68 5.69
CA PHE A 102 -7.52 5.58 4.65
C PHE A 102 -6.21 6.22 5.12
N PHE A 103 -5.16 5.40 5.17
CA PHE A 103 -3.81 5.84 5.48
C PHE A 103 -2.99 5.86 4.19
N HIS A 104 -2.43 7.03 3.88
CA HIS A 104 -1.74 7.23 2.62
C HIS A 104 -0.30 6.70 2.63
N GLY A 105 0.17 6.35 1.43
CA GLY A 105 1.54 5.98 1.14
C GLY A 105 2.47 7.17 0.98
N GLY A 106 3.66 6.89 0.39
CA GLY A 106 4.69 7.89 0.15
C GLY A 106 5.83 7.86 1.17
N GLY A 107 6.15 6.68 1.72
CA GLY A 107 7.33 6.47 2.57
C GLY A 107 7.31 7.29 3.86
N TRP A 108 6.16 7.59 4.43
CA TRP A 108 5.96 8.51 5.57
C TRP A 108 6.44 9.95 5.32
N ILE A 109 7.08 10.26 4.19
CA ILE A 109 7.64 11.58 3.84
C ILE A 109 6.73 12.32 2.88
N LEU A 110 6.24 11.61 1.86
CA LEU A 110 5.48 12.11 0.73
C LEU A 110 3.99 11.86 0.94
N GLY A 111 3.19 12.46 0.07
CA GLY A 111 1.75 12.21 0.03
C GLY A 111 0.95 13.18 0.88
N ASP A 112 -0.25 13.42 0.40
CA ASP A 112 -1.30 14.22 1.02
C ASP A 112 -2.64 13.82 0.40
N PHE A 113 -3.74 14.44 0.83
CA PHE A 113 -5.05 14.12 0.27
C PHE A 113 -5.12 14.39 -1.25
N PRO A 114 -4.67 15.54 -1.79
CA PRO A 114 -4.70 15.79 -3.24
C PRO A 114 -3.98 14.73 -4.07
N THR A 115 -2.86 14.19 -3.61
CA THR A 115 -2.10 13.18 -4.34
C THR A 115 -2.77 11.80 -4.36
N HIS A 116 -3.63 11.51 -3.38
CA HIS A 116 -4.35 10.22 -3.23
C HIS A 116 -5.84 10.33 -3.56
N GLU A 117 -6.35 11.53 -3.82
CA GLU A 117 -7.78 11.79 -3.92
C GLU A 117 -8.49 10.91 -4.95
N ARG A 118 -7.89 10.66 -6.12
CA ARG A 118 -8.48 9.80 -7.14
C ARG A 118 -8.65 8.36 -6.63
N LEU A 119 -7.62 7.78 -6.04
CA LEU A 119 -7.67 6.41 -5.50
C LEU A 119 -8.75 6.30 -4.41
N VAL A 120 -8.80 7.27 -3.49
CA VAL A 120 -9.81 7.28 -2.43
C VAL A 120 -11.22 7.40 -2.99
N ARG A 121 -11.43 8.27 -3.99
CA ARG A 121 -12.73 8.41 -4.66
C ARG A 121 -13.13 7.15 -5.42
N ASP A 122 -12.20 6.47 -6.10
CA ASP A 122 -12.46 5.19 -6.75
C ASP A 122 -12.98 4.15 -5.75
N LEU A 123 -12.35 4.04 -4.59
CA LEU A 123 -12.77 3.13 -3.52
C LEU A 123 -14.13 3.52 -2.94
N VAL A 124 -14.37 4.80 -2.72
CA VAL A 124 -15.65 5.34 -2.21
C VAL A 124 -16.79 5.04 -3.19
N VAL A 125 -16.60 5.34 -4.46
CA VAL A 125 -17.63 5.09 -5.50
C VAL A 125 -17.88 3.60 -5.69
N GLY A 126 -16.83 2.79 -5.69
CA GLY A 126 -16.92 1.34 -5.89
C GLY A 126 -17.54 0.60 -4.71
N SER A 127 -17.23 1.00 -3.48
CA SER A 127 -17.73 0.35 -2.26
C SER A 127 -19.11 0.90 -1.81
N GLY A 128 -19.39 2.16 -2.09
CA GLY A 128 -20.53 2.88 -1.53
C GLY A 128 -20.33 3.31 -0.06
N ALA A 129 -19.17 3.04 0.53
CA ALA A 129 -18.79 3.49 1.87
C ALA A 129 -18.15 4.88 1.84
N ALA A 130 -18.17 5.60 2.95
CA ALA A 130 -17.38 6.80 3.14
C ALA A 130 -15.91 6.46 3.42
N ALA A 131 -14.99 7.32 3.01
CA ALA A 131 -13.61 7.27 3.44
C ALA A 131 -13.29 8.40 4.42
N VAL A 132 -12.48 8.12 5.43
CA VAL A 132 -11.82 9.12 6.27
C VAL A 132 -10.33 9.04 6.04
N PHE A 133 -9.80 9.97 5.27
CA PHE A 133 -8.38 10.10 4.98
C PHE A 133 -7.69 10.84 6.12
N VAL A 134 -6.63 10.25 6.66
CA VAL A 134 -5.89 10.81 7.79
C VAL A 134 -4.65 11.54 7.31
N ASN A 135 -4.61 12.86 7.49
CA ASN A 135 -3.42 13.67 7.22
C ASN A 135 -2.50 13.60 8.45
N TYR A 136 -1.79 12.50 8.60
CA TYR A 136 -0.81 12.35 9.67
C TYR A 136 0.42 13.23 9.45
N THR A 137 1.13 13.58 10.53
CA THR A 137 2.36 14.36 10.45
C THR A 137 3.46 13.52 9.78
N PRO A 138 4.00 13.98 8.62
CA PRO A 138 5.01 13.23 7.89
C PRO A 138 6.39 13.29 8.55
N SER A 139 7.28 12.43 8.09
CA SER A 139 8.71 12.51 8.38
C SER A 139 9.39 13.49 7.41
N PRO A 140 10.47 14.17 7.78
CA PRO A 140 11.18 14.08 9.06
C PRO A 140 10.60 14.99 10.16
N GLU A 141 9.47 15.70 9.91
CA GLU A 141 8.85 16.58 10.90
C GLU A 141 8.37 15.80 12.14
N ALA A 142 7.99 14.54 11.95
CA ALA A 142 7.75 13.57 13.02
C ALA A 142 8.38 12.23 12.69
N HIS A 143 8.80 11.51 13.73
CA HIS A 143 9.38 10.17 13.61
C HIS A 143 8.43 9.11 14.20
N PHE A 144 8.75 7.82 13.95
CA PHE A 144 8.07 6.72 14.61
C PHE A 144 8.00 6.98 16.14
N PRO A 145 6.87 6.76 16.81
CA PRO A 145 5.60 6.22 16.31
C PRO A 145 4.49 7.29 16.07
N VAL A 146 4.83 8.55 15.84
CA VAL A 146 3.84 9.66 15.79
C VAL A 146 2.73 9.42 14.77
N ALA A 147 3.08 9.11 13.53
CA ALA A 147 2.10 8.88 12.45
C ALA A 147 1.11 7.75 12.79
N ILE A 148 1.61 6.63 13.34
CA ILE A 148 0.78 5.49 13.75
C ILE A 148 -0.15 5.85 14.91
N ASN A 149 0.35 6.60 15.90
CA ASN A 149 -0.46 7.03 17.03
C ASN A 149 -1.57 8.00 16.59
N GLN A 150 -1.28 8.89 15.64
CA GLN A 150 -2.29 9.77 15.04
C GLN A 150 -3.32 8.98 14.25
N ALA A 151 -2.90 7.98 13.45
CA ALA A 151 -3.78 7.10 12.70
C ALA A 151 -4.72 6.30 13.62
N TYR A 152 -4.17 5.70 14.69
CA TYR A 152 -4.97 4.97 15.67
C TYR A 152 -5.94 5.89 16.42
N ALA A 153 -5.50 7.05 16.88
CA ALA A 153 -6.37 8.02 17.56
C ALA A 153 -7.49 8.52 16.64
N ALA A 154 -7.21 8.79 15.36
CA ALA A 154 -8.23 9.15 14.36
C ALA A 154 -9.23 8.00 14.14
N THR A 155 -8.76 6.76 14.09
CA THR A 155 -9.61 5.57 13.95
C THR A 155 -10.54 5.41 15.15
N ARG A 156 -10.04 5.57 16.36
CA ARG A 156 -10.87 5.59 17.57
C ARG A 156 -11.88 6.72 17.56
N TRP A 157 -11.46 7.93 17.20
CA TRP A 157 -12.35 9.07 17.12
C TRP A 157 -13.50 8.81 16.14
N VAL A 158 -13.23 8.25 14.98
CA VAL A 158 -14.30 7.91 14.00
C VAL A 158 -15.23 6.83 14.56
N ALA A 159 -14.71 5.83 15.26
CA ALA A 159 -15.55 4.81 15.89
C ALA A 159 -16.49 5.39 16.97
N GLU A 160 -16.00 6.38 17.74
CA GLU A 160 -16.71 6.99 18.86
C GLU A 160 -17.62 8.17 18.44
N HIS A 161 -17.23 8.93 17.39
CA HIS A 161 -17.84 10.20 16.97
C HIS A 161 -18.23 10.24 15.48
N GLY A 162 -18.32 9.08 14.82
CA GLY A 162 -18.58 9.00 13.37
C GLY A 162 -19.88 9.71 12.96
N GLU A 163 -20.88 9.76 13.82
CA GLU A 163 -22.15 10.45 13.56
C GLU A 163 -21.96 11.95 13.29
N GLU A 164 -20.97 12.62 13.93
CA GLU A 164 -20.66 14.01 13.69
C GLU A 164 -20.24 14.32 12.25
N ILE A 165 -19.75 13.29 11.55
CA ILE A 165 -19.34 13.37 10.15
C ILE A 165 -20.22 12.51 9.25
N GLY A 166 -21.36 12.00 9.77
CA GLY A 166 -22.37 11.22 9.04
C GLY A 166 -21.87 9.86 8.59
N VAL A 167 -21.09 9.17 9.44
CA VAL A 167 -20.65 7.79 9.23
C VAL A 167 -20.95 6.92 10.44
N ASP A 168 -21.11 5.62 10.21
CA ASP A 168 -21.34 4.61 11.23
C ASP A 168 -20.01 4.00 11.66
N GLY A 169 -19.47 4.48 12.78
CA GLY A 169 -18.22 3.99 13.35
C GLY A 169 -18.24 2.51 13.78
N SER A 170 -19.39 1.87 13.89
CA SER A 170 -19.52 0.43 14.17
C SER A 170 -19.31 -0.44 12.91
N ARG A 171 -19.42 0.15 11.72
CA ARG A 171 -19.15 -0.46 10.42
C ARG A 171 -17.87 0.14 9.82
N LEU A 172 -16.74 -0.20 10.46
CA LEU A 172 -15.45 0.41 10.21
C LEU A 172 -14.45 -0.60 9.63
N ALA A 173 -13.79 -0.23 8.54
CA ALA A 173 -12.66 -0.94 7.95
C ALA A 173 -11.42 -0.03 7.88
N LEU A 174 -10.26 -0.63 7.61
CA LEU A 174 -9.01 0.07 7.34
C LEU A 174 -8.57 -0.18 5.91
N ALA A 175 -8.02 0.84 5.26
CA ALA A 175 -7.38 0.72 3.95
C ALA A 175 -6.13 1.60 3.90
N GLY A 176 -5.13 1.19 3.11
CA GLY A 176 -3.93 2.00 2.93
C GLY A 176 -2.97 1.40 1.93
N ASN A 177 -2.17 2.26 1.29
CA ASN A 177 -1.19 1.87 0.28
C ASN A 177 0.24 2.05 0.79
N SER A 178 1.16 1.16 0.40
CA SER A 178 2.59 1.25 0.73
C SER A 178 2.80 1.32 2.25
N VAL A 179 3.41 2.38 2.76
CA VAL A 179 3.51 2.64 4.21
C VAL A 179 2.13 2.86 4.87
N GLY A 180 1.11 3.26 4.10
CA GLY A 180 -0.27 3.28 4.59
C GLY A 180 -0.82 1.87 4.85
N GLY A 181 -0.44 0.88 4.05
CA GLY A 181 -0.70 -0.54 4.32
C GLY A 181 0.03 -1.04 5.57
N ASN A 182 1.24 -0.55 5.83
CA ASN A 182 1.93 -0.76 7.11
C ASN A 182 1.11 -0.21 8.28
N MET A 183 0.60 1.01 8.13
CA MET A 183 -0.22 1.66 9.17
C MET A 183 -1.54 0.93 9.40
N VAL A 184 -2.13 0.29 8.40
CA VAL A 184 -3.30 -0.60 8.56
C VAL A 184 -2.99 -1.71 9.55
N ALA A 185 -1.91 -2.47 9.32
CA ALA A 185 -1.49 -3.54 10.24
C ALA A 185 -1.17 -3.02 11.64
N ALA A 186 -0.46 -1.88 11.74
CA ALA A 186 -0.09 -1.29 13.02
C ALA A 186 -1.31 -0.82 13.82
N VAL A 187 -2.28 -0.17 13.17
CA VAL A 187 -3.53 0.28 13.81
C VAL A 187 -4.39 -0.90 14.25
N ALA A 188 -4.47 -1.96 13.44
CA ALA A 188 -5.18 -3.18 13.81
C ALA A 188 -4.55 -3.89 15.02
N LEU A 189 -3.21 -3.96 15.06
CA LEU A 189 -2.48 -4.47 16.23
C LEU A 189 -2.75 -3.63 17.49
N GLN A 190 -2.74 -2.29 17.39
CA GLN A 190 -3.09 -1.41 18.51
C GLN A 190 -4.55 -1.58 18.94
N ALA A 191 -5.48 -1.68 17.98
CA ALA A 191 -6.89 -1.91 18.27
C ALA A 191 -7.12 -3.23 19.01
N LYS A 192 -6.44 -4.30 18.58
CA LYS A 192 -6.46 -5.59 19.28
C LYS A 192 -5.90 -5.47 20.70
N GLN A 193 -4.73 -4.84 20.88
CA GLN A 193 -4.10 -4.66 22.19
C GLN A 193 -4.96 -3.86 23.17
N ASN A 194 -5.66 -2.85 22.66
CA ASN A 194 -6.51 -1.97 23.45
C ASN A 194 -7.99 -2.42 23.49
N HIS A 195 -8.34 -3.51 22.81
CA HIS A 195 -9.72 -4.01 22.65
C HIS A 195 -10.70 -2.96 22.07
N THR A 196 -10.17 -2.00 21.28
CA THR A 196 -10.97 -0.91 20.68
C THR A 196 -10.15 -0.18 19.59
N PRO A 197 -10.80 0.29 18.49
CA PRO A 197 -12.17 -0.02 18.10
C PRO A 197 -12.29 -1.40 17.44
N ALA A 198 -13.51 -1.89 17.27
CA ALA A 198 -13.77 -3.07 16.44
C ALA A 198 -13.56 -2.71 14.96
N ILE A 199 -12.72 -3.49 14.26
CA ILE A 199 -12.43 -3.33 12.85
C ILE A 199 -12.99 -4.54 12.11
N ARG A 200 -13.77 -4.31 11.04
CA ARG A 200 -14.43 -5.39 10.29
C ARG A 200 -13.59 -5.97 9.17
N TYR A 201 -12.73 -5.17 8.56
CA TYR A 201 -11.94 -5.58 7.41
C TYR A 201 -10.71 -4.71 7.21
N GLU A 202 -9.68 -5.28 6.56
CA GLU A 202 -8.45 -4.58 6.21
C GLU A 202 -8.15 -4.72 4.72
N VAL A 203 -7.72 -3.62 4.08
CA VAL A 203 -7.21 -3.62 2.70
C VAL A 203 -5.82 -3.01 2.70
N MET A 204 -4.83 -3.80 2.34
CA MET A 204 -3.44 -3.38 2.24
C MET A 204 -3.00 -3.44 0.77
N PHE A 205 -2.76 -2.29 0.17
CA PHE A 205 -2.24 -2.19 -1.18
C PHE A 205 -0.71 -2.14 -1.13
N TRP A 206 -0.02 -3.12 -1.73
CA TRP A 206 1.45 -3.21 -1.80
C TRP A 206 2.16 -2.73 -0.53
N PRO A 207 1.86 -3.34 0.62
CA PRO A 207 2.25 -2.81 1.92
C PRO A 207 3.73 -2.97 2.22
N VAL A 208 4.30 -2.01 2.96
CA VAL A 208 5.55 -2.18 3.69
C VAL A 208 5.25 -3.02 4.94
N THR A 209 6.01 -4.09 5.17
CA THR A 209 5.79 -4.96 6.33
C THR A 209 7.03 -5.26 7.15
N ASP A 210 8.22 -4.96 6.65
CA ASP A 210 9.50 -5.14 7.35
C ASP A 210 10.54 -4.07 6.95
N ALA A 211 11.54 -3.87 7.80
CA ALA A 211 12.72 -3.05 7.54
C ALA A 211 13.89 -3.87 6.96
N ASN A 212 13.60 -4.95 6.22
CA ASN A 212 14.59 -5.79 5.57
C ASN A 212 14.67 -5.48 4.06
N PHE A 213 15.83 -5.04 3.59
CA PHE A 213 16.06 -4.64 2.19
C PHE A 213 16.78 -5.71 1.36
N THR A 214 16.75 -6.98 1.77
CA THR A 214 17.54 -8.07 1.14
C THR A 214 16.71 -9.23 0.63
N THR A 215 15.38 -9.10 0.55
CA THR A 215 14.49 -10.12 -0.02
C THR A 215 14.76 -10.34 -1.51
N GLY A 216 14.23 -11.41 -2.09
CA GLY A 216 14.34 -11.71 -3.51
C GLY A 216 13.85 -10.55 -4.38
N SER A 217 12.68 -9.97 -4.05
CA SER A 217 12.12 -8.84 -4.78
C SER A 217 12.97 -7.57 -4.66
N TYR A 218 13.54 -7.28 -3.48
CA TYR A 218 14.49 -6.18 -3.33
C TYR A 218 15.73 -6.35 -4.20
N ASN A 219 16.23 -7.58 -4.37
CA ASN A 219 17.38 -7.86 -5.23
C ASN A 219 17.01 -7.79 -6.72
N GLN A 220 15.82 -8.25 -7.09
CA GLN A 220 15.39 -8.33 -8.48
C GLN A 220 14.93 -6.98 -9.04
N PHE A 221 14.27 -6.14 -8.24
CA PHE A 221 13.64 -4.89 -8.67
C PHE A 221 14.25 -3.65 -8.03
N GLU A 222 15.50 -3.72 -7.56
CA GLU A 222 16.16 -2.67 -6.77
C GLU A 222 16.19 -1.29 -7.44
N GLN A 223 16.09 -1.24 -8.78
CA GLN A 223 16.08 -0.01 -9.57
C GLN A 223 15.35 -0.20 -10.91
N GLY A 224 14.89 0.90 -11.50
CA GLY A 224 14.24 0.88 -12.82
C GLY A 224 12.74 0.59 -12.81
N TYR A 225 12.17 0.22 -11.67
CA TYR A 225 10.75 -0.17 -11.51
C TYR A 225 9.96 0.79 -10.61
N PHE A 226 10.20 2.09 -10.71
CA PHE A 226 9.58 3.17 -9.96
C PHE A 226 10.09 3.23 -8.51
N LEU A 227 9.63 2.35 -7.59
CA LEU A 227 10.15 2.29 -6.23
C LEU A 227 11.48 1.55 -6.19
N THR A 228 12.51 2.20 -5.64
CA THR A 228 13.86 1.63 -5.56
C THR A 228 14.22 1.20 -4.14
N ARG A 229 15.20 0.29 -4.01
CA ARG A 229 15.78 -0.06 -2.71
C ARG A 229 16.35 1.16 -1.98
N ASN A 230 16.97 2.09 -2.71
CA ASN A 230 17.57 3.29 -2.12
C ASN A 230 16.50 4.25 -1.60
N MET A 231 15.39 4.42 -2.34
CA MET A 231 14.23 5.15 -1.85
C MET A 231 13.70 4.56 -0.54
N MET A 232 13.55 3.23 -0.47
CA MET A 232 13.07 2.56 0.75
C MET A 232 14.01 2.77 1.93
N LYS A 233 15.33 2.70 1.73
CA LYS A 233 16.30 3.02 2.79
C LYS A 233 16.15 4.47 3.27
N TRP A 234 16.05 5.42 2.34
CA TRP A 234 15.84 6.83 2.66
C TRP A 234 14.55 7.08 3.42
N PHE A 235 13.44 6.45 3.03
CA PHE A 235 12.17 6.52 3.75
C PHE A 235 12.29 6.01 5.19
N TRP A 236 12.90 4.85 5.36
CA TRP A 236 13.13 4.29 6.69
C TRP A 236 14.05 5.15 7.54
N ASP A 237 15.11 5.72 6.96
CA ASP A 237 16.05 6.59 7.68
C ASP A 237 15.37 7.88 8.16
N ALA A 238 14.44 8.42 7.37
CA ALA A 238 13.64 9.58 7.79
C ALA A 238 12.57 9.20 8.84
N TYR A 239 12.01 7.98 8.78
CA TYR A 239 10.99 7.52 9.72
C TYR A 239 11.60 7.15 11.08
N THR A 240 12.67 6.35 11.08
CA THR A 240 13.48 6.06 12.24
C THR A 240 14.82 5.44 11.88
N THR A 241 15.89 5.88 12.54
CA THR A 241 17.24 5.27 12.44
C THR A 241 17.51 4.26 13.54
N LYS A 242 16.63 4.19 14.56
CA LYS A 242 16.82 3.28 15.71
C LYS A 242 16.45 1.86 15.32
N GLU A 243 17.36 0.93 15.49
CA GLU A 243 17.13 -0.49 15.22
C GLU A 243 16.00 -1.07 16.09
N SER A 244 15.90 -0.66 17.35
CA SER A 244 14.81 -1.06 18.25
C SER A 244 13.43 -0.69 17.70
N ASP A 245 13.31 0.49 17.06
CA ASP A 245 12.06 0.93 16.45
C ASP A 245 11.77 0.13 15.18
N ARG A 246 12.79 -0.12 14.34
CA ARG A 246 12.65 -0.97 13.14
C ARG A 246 12.28 -2.41 13.49
N ASN A 247 12.66 -2.89 14.66
CA ASN A 247 12.29 -4.20 15.18
C ASN A 247 10.92 -4.22 15.87
N ASN A 248 10.31 -3.06 16.13
CA ASN A 248 8.98 -2.98 16.73
C ASN A 248 7.91 -3.46 15.75
N ILE A 249 6.98 -4.28 16.22
CA ILE A 249 5.89 -4.85 15.39
C ILE A 249 4.94 -3.79 14.82
N LEU A 250 4.87 -2.60 15.40
CA LEU A 250 4.09 -1.47 14.88
C LEU A 250 4.83 -0.74 13.73
N ALA A 251 6.14 -0.91 13.59
CA ALA A 251 6.90 -0.43 12.45
C ALA A 251 7.10 -1.55 11.40
N SER A 252 7.34 -2.77 11.87
CA SER A 252 7.60 -3.96 11.04
C SER A 252 6.63 -5.10 11.41
N PRO A 253 5.38 -5.05 10.96
CA PRO A 253 4.34 -6.02 11.35
C PRO A 253 4.68 -7.47 10.97
N LEU A 254 5.50 -7.70 9.95
CA LEU A 254 6.00 -9.02 9.61
C LEU A 254 6.80 -9.68 10.74
N ARG A 255 7.33 -8.91 11.69
CA ARG A 255 8.08 -9.42 12.87
C ARG A 255 7.17 -9.86 14.01
N ALA A 256 5.88 -9.54 13.98
CA ALA A 256 4.92 -10.04 14.96
C ALA A 256 4.87 -11.57 14.96
N THR A 257 4.69 -12.18 16.11
CA THR A 257 4.45 -13.63 16.22
C THR A 257 3.05 -13.99 15.72
N THR A 258 2.82 -15.24 15.34
CA THR A 258 1.47 -15.72 14.96
C THR A 258 0.45 -15.50 16.08
N GLU A 259 0.84 -15.64 17.35
CA GLU A 259 -0.04 -15.37 18.49
C GLU A 259 -0.41 -13.87 18.60
N GLN A 260 0.53 -12.97 18.29
CA GLN A 260 0.23 -11.54 18.23
C GLN A 260 -0.71 -11.17 17.07
N LEU A 261 -0.63 -11.89 15.95
CA LEU A 261 -1.49 -11.68 14.76
C LEU A 261 -2.86 -12.36 14.89
N LYS A 262 -3.00 -13.41 15.69
CA LYS A 262 -4.24 -14.16 15.87
C LYS A 262 -5.41 -13.25 16.24
N GLY A 263 -6.55 -13.41 15.54
CA GLY A 263 -7.76 -12.64 15.77
C GLY A 263 -7.71 -11.20 15.22
N LEU A 264 -6.74 -10.87 14.37
CA LEU A 264 -6.83 -9.68 13.53
C LEU A 264 -7.99 -9.81 12.53
N PRO A 265 -8.52 -8.70 12.01
CA PRO A 265 -9.64 -8.70 11.06
C PRO A 265 -9.32 -9.47 9.78
N PRO A 266 -10.35 -9.97 9.06
CA PRO A 266 -10.17 -10.48 7.69
C PRO A 266 -9.49 -9.43 6.81
N THR A 267 -8.55 -9.87 5.96
CA THR A 267 -7.60 -8.97 5.28
C THR A 267 -7.45 -9.30 3.80
N LEU A 268 -7.48 -8.28 2.95
CA LEU A 268 -6.98 -8.31 1.56
C LEU A 268 -5.61 -7.66 1.48
N ILE A 269 -4.63 -8.40 0.95
CA ILE A 269 -3.32 -7.87 0.57
C ILE A 269 -3.19 -7.94 -0.95
N GLN A 270 -2.92 -6.81 -1.59
CA GLN A 270 -2.59 -6.76 -3.01
C GLN A 270 -1.12 -6.41 -3.17
N THR A 271 -0.41 -7.16 -4.01
CA THR A 271 1.01 -6.92 -4.34
C THR A 271 1.18 -6.69 -5.84
N ALA A 272 2.25 -6.02 -6.23
CA ALA A 272 2.67 -5.88 -7.61
C ALA A 272 3.81 -6.86 -7.92
N GLU A 273 3.84 -7.41 -9.13
CA GLU A 273 4.89 -8.34 -9.53
C GLU A 273 6.28 -7.68 -9.51
N LEU A 274 6.36 -6.45 -10.05
CA LEU A 274 7.59 -5.70 -10.28
C LEU A 274 7.82 -4.67 -9.15
N ASP A 275 7.80 -5.14 -7.91
CA ASP A 275 7.87 -4.28 -6.72
C ASP A 275 8.87 -4.85 -5.70
N VAL A 276 9.74 -4.01 -5.17
CA VAL A 276 10.67 -4.38 -4.10
C VAL A 276 9.94 -4.92 -2.85
N LEU A 277 8.71 -4.47 -2.58
CA LEU A 277 7.90 -4.85 -1.42
C LEU A 277 7.10 -6.15 -1.61
N ARG A 278 7.11 -6.72 -2.82
CA ARG A 278 6.30 -7.91 -3.15
C ARG A 278 6.48 -9.05 -2.14
N ASP A 279 7.71 -9.44 -1.90
CA ASP A 279 8.01 -10.64 -1.11
C ASP A 279 7.65 -10.47 0.36
N GLU A 280 7.85 -9.28 0.93
CA GLU A 280 7.51 -9.00 2.33
C GLU A 280 5.99 -8.88 2.52
N GLY A 281 5.26 -8.29 1.59
CA GLY A 281 3.80 -8.22 1.61
C GLY A 281 3.16 -9.61 1.53
N GLU A 282 3.66 -10.47 0.63
CA GLU A 282 3.18 -11.85 0.53
C GLU A 282 3.59 -12.72 1.74
N ALA A 283 4.78 -12.48 2.30
CA ALA A 283 5.21 -13.15 3.52
C ALA A 283 4.31 -12.78 4.72
N PHE A 284 3.87 -11.53 4.79
CA PHE A 284 2.94 -11.09 5.83
C PHE A 284 1.58 -11.78 5.67
N GLY A 285 1.06 -11.90 4.45
CA GLY A 285 -0.17 -12.64 4.18
C GLY A 285 -0.08 -14.11 4.60
N ARG A 286 1.01 -14.81 4.25
CA ARG A 286 1.24 -16.19 4.73
C ARG A 286 1.30 -16.29 6.25
N LYS A 287 1.83 -15.27 6.92
CA LYS A 287 1.91 -15.24 8.39
C LYS A 287 0.55 -14.98 9.05
N LEU A 288 -0.30 -14.15 8.44
CA LEU A 288 -1.69 -13.97 8.86
C LEU A 288 -2.48 -15.28 8.73
N ASP A 289 -2.37 -15.98 7.60
CA ASP A 289 -2.98 -17.30 7.39
C ASP A 289 -2.53 -18.31 8.45
N ALA A 290 -1.22 -18.40 8.71
CA ALA A 290 -0.66 -19.25 9.76
C ALA A 290 -1.14 -18.87 11.18
N ALA A 291 -1.58 -17.64 11.39
CA ALA A 291 -2.20 -17.18 12.63
C ALA A 291 -3.73 -17.45 12.68
N GLY A 292 -4.31 -18.02 11.64
CA GLY A 292 -5.75 -18.31 11.53
C GLY A 292 -6.60 -17.08 11.20
N VAL A 293 -5.99 -16.06 10.57
CA VAL A 293 -6.71 -14.88 10.05
C VAL A 293 -7.19 -15.19 8.63
N ASP A 294 -8.46 -14.89 8.33
CA ASP A 294 -8.98 -14.97 6.97
C ASP A 294 -8.26 -13.94 6.08
N VAL A 295 -7.38 -14.40 5.20
CA VAL A 295 -6.58 -13.53 4.36
C VAL A 295 -6.63 -13.93 2.88
N THR A 296 -6.77 -12.93 2.01
CA THR A 296 -6.60 -13.09 0.56
C THR A 296 -5.37 -12.28 0.14
N VAL A 297 -4.43 -12.95 -0.55
CA VAL A 297 -3.26 -12.27 -1.16
C VAL A 297 -3.39 -12.37 -2.67
N THR A 298 -3.41 -11.22 -3.36
CA THR A 298 -3.48 -11.17 -4.82
C THR A 298 -2.25 -10.46 -5.37
N ARG A 299 -1.44 -11.16 -6.18
CA ARG A 299 -0.37 -10.54 -6.96
C ARG A 299 -0.91 -10.11 -8.31
N TYR A 300 -0.69 -8.85 -8.68
CA TYR A 300 -1.02 -8.31 -9.99
C TYR A 300 0.22 -8.33 -10.90
N ASN A 301 0.20 -9.24 -11.86
CA ASN A 301 1.31 -9.43 -12.79
C ASN A 301 1.46 -8.24 -13.74
N GLY A 302 2.70 -7.92 -14.10
CA GLY A 302 3.04 -6.82 -14.99
C GLY A 302 2.89 -5.42 -14.38
N LEU A 303 2.50 -5.31 -13.10
CA LEU A 303 2.34 -4.03 -12.40
C LEU A 303 3.53 -3.71 -11.50
N ILE A 304 3.72 -2.42 -11.25
CA ILE A 304 4.76 -1.83 -10.39
C ILE A 304 4.17 -1.30 -9.09
N HIS A 305 5.03 -0.92 -8.16
CA HIS A 305 4.61 -0.22 -6.94
C HIS A 305 3.71 0.99 -7.26
N ASP A 306 2.75 1.27 -6.40
CA ASP A 306 1.79 2.38 -6.53
C ASP A 306 0.93 2.36 -7.81
N TYR A 307 0.77 1.20 -8.47
CA TYR A 307 -0.03 1.07 -9.69
C TYR A 307 -1.44 1.65 -9.56
N GLY A 308 -2.08 1.47 -8.41
CA GLY A 308 -3.42 1.99 -8.13
C GLY A 308 -3.42 3.48 -7.76
N LEU A 309 -2.30 4.01 -7.26
CA LEU A 309 -2.14 5.42 -6.91
C LEU A 309 -1.81 6.27 -8.14
N LEU A 310 -0.90 5.81 -9.00
CA LEU A 310 -0.40 6.56 -10.15
C LEU A 310 -1.51 6.86 -11.16
N ASN A 311 -1.87 8.14 -11.32
CA ASN A 311 -2.94 8.57 -12.21
C ASN A 311 -2.68 8.18 -13.67
N ALA A 312 -1.42 8.16 -14.09
CA ALA A 312 -1.00 7.74 -15.42
C ALA A 312 -1.35 6.26 -15.73
N LEU A 313 -1.48 5.41 -14.69
CA LEU A 313 -1.78 3.98 -14.82
C LEU A 313 -3.25 3.64 -14.55
N SER A 314 -4.08 4.61 -14.18
CA SER A 314 -5.46 4.40 -13.73
C SER A 314 -6.37 3.70 -14.75
N THR A 315 -6.04 3.77 -16.04
CA THR A 315 -6.82 3.12 -17.14
C THR A 315 -6.31 1.72 -17.50
N VAL A 316 -5.22 1.25 -16.92
CA VAL A 316 -4.69 -0.10 -17.14
C VAL A 316 -5.71 -1.13 -16.64
N PRO A 317 -6.11 -2.15 -17.43
CA PRO A 317 -7.17 -3.08 -17.05
C PRO A 317 -6.91 -3.79 -15.72
N ALA A 318 -5.67 -4.24 -15.48
CA ALA A 318 -5.29 -4.90 -14.23
C ALA A 318 -5.42 -3.96 -13.02
N VAL A 319 -5.08 -2.67 -13.17
CA VAL A 319 -5.26 -1.64 -12.12
C VAL A 319 -6.74 -1.45 -11.80
N ARG A 320 -7.60 -1.33 -12.82
CA ARG A 320 -9.05 -1.23 -12.61
C ARG A 320 -9.63 -2.44 -11.91
N THR A 321 -9.16 -3.65 -12.25
CA THR A 321 -9.58 -4.90 -11.60
C THR A 321 -9.14 -4.94 -10.14
N ALA A 322 -7.93 -4.48 -9.84
CA ALA A 322 -7.42 -4.39 -8.46
C ALA A 322 -8.29 -3.47 -7.59
N ILE A 323 -8.63 -2.29 -8.10
CA ILE A 323 -9.51 -1.35 -7.39
C ILE A 323 -10.93 -1.92 -7.23
N LEU A 324 -11.45 -2.60 -8.27
CA LEU A 324 -12.75 -3.27 -8.19
C LEU A 324 -12.76 -4.38 -7.12
N GLN A 325 -11.71 -5.21 -7.04
CA GLN A 325 -11.57 -6.22 -5.99
C GLN A 325 -11.64 -5.57 -4.60
N ALA A 326 -10.79 -4.59 -4.33
CA ALA A 326 -10.73 -3.92 -3.04
C ALA A 326 -12.08 -3.24 -2.67
N SER A 327 -12.70 -2.58 -3.63
CA SER A 327 -14.01 -1.92 -3.43
C SER A 327 -15.10 -2.93 -3.13
N THR A 328 -15.08 -4.09 -3.79
CA THR A 328 -16.07 -5.17 -3.58
C THR A 328 -15.91 -5.78 -2.20
N GLU A 329 -14.69 -6.02 -1.74
CA GLU A 329 -14.40 -6.53 -0.41
C GLU A 329 -14.85 -5.52 0.67
N LEU A 330 -14.50 -4.24 0.53
CA LEU A 330 -14.99 -3.19 1.45
C LEU A 330 -16.53 -3.17 1.51
N LYS A 331 -17.19 -3.21 0.34
CA LYS A 331 -18.65 -3.24 0.26
C LYS A 331 -19.24 -4.47 0.98
N THR A 332 -18.61 -5.62 0.84
CA THR A 332 -19.09 -6.90 1.39
C THR A 332 -19.00 -6.91 2.91
N HIS A 333 -17.86 -6.47 3.44
CA HIS A 333 -17.58 -6.54 4.88
C HIS A 333 -18.15 -5.36 5.70
N LEU A 334 -18.56 -4.27 5.02
CA LEU A 334 -19.14 -3.09 5.66
C LEU A 334 -20.69 -3.03 5.61
N LYS A 335 -21.33 -4.09 5.14
CA LYS A 335 -22.80 -4.20 5.15
C LYS A 335 -23.38 -4.28 6.57
#